data_d4edf09080cf0a80159e68a8281d6227
#
_entry.id   d4edf09080cf0a80159e68a8281d6227
#
_cell.length_a   1.000
_cell.length_b   1.000
_cell.length_c   1.000
_cell.angle_alpha   90.00
_cell.angle_beta   90.00
_cell.angle_gamma   90.00
#
_symmetry.space_group_name_H-M   'P 1'
#
loop_
_entity.id
_entity.type
_entity.pdbx_description
1 polymer ?
#
loop_
_entity_poly.entity_id
_entity_poly.type
_entity_poly.pdbx_seq_one_letter_code
_entity_poly.pdbx_strand_id
1 'polypeptide(L)'
;MENCLFCKIAAGVIPSTKVYEDDLVLAFRDIAPMAPTHILVIPKTHIPSVDGITAENSAVVAHIFEVIPAIAKAENLDKGYRVISNCGEHAGQTVQHLHFHILGGKQLSLELA
;
A
#
# COMPACT_ATOMS: atom_id res chain seq x y z
N MET A 1 -17.72 -3.63 -3.10
CA MET A 1 -17.59 -2.81 -1.89
C MET A 1 -17.83 -1.34 -2.21
N GLU A 2 -19.08 -0.96 -2.25
CA GLU A 2 -19.48 0.37 -2.70
C GLU A 2 -18.95 1.50 -1.82
N ASN A 3 -18.78 1.22 -0.51
CA ASN A 3 -18.33 2.24 0.43
C ASN A 3 -16.83 2.23 0.66
N CYS A 4 -16.08 1.41 -0.05
CA CYS A 4 -14.63 1.34 0.12
C CYS A 4 -13.94 2.29 -0.84
N LEU A 5 -13.24 3.29 -0.27
CA LEU A 5 -12.47 4.26 -1.05
C LEU A 5 -11.46 3.57 -1.95
N PHE A 6 -10.71 2.60 -1.41
CA PHE A 6 -9.65 1.94 -2.19
C PHE A 6 -10.21 0.98 -3.24
N CYS A 7 -11.37 0.35 -2.99
CA CYS A 7 -12.05 -0.40 -4.05
C CYS A 7 -12.42 0.50 -5.21
N LYS A 8 -12.88 1.72 -4.93
CA LYS A 8 -13.22 2.70 -5.96
C LYS A 8 -11.98 3.18 -6.72
N ILE A 9 -10.88 3.38 -6.03
CA ILE A 9 -9.60 3.75 -6.66
C ILE A 9 -9.12 2.59 -7.54
N ALA A 10 -9.17 1.36 -7.04
CA ALA A 10 -8.75 0.18 -7.80
C ALA A 10 -9.59 -0.03 -9.05
N ALA A 11 -10.87 0.31 -8.99
CA ALA A 11 -11.80 0.21 -10.12
C ALA A 11 -11.71 1.39 -11.10
N GLY A 12 -10.93 2.42 -10.77
CA GLY A 12 -10.80 3.61 -11.60
C GLY A 12 -11.94 4.61 -11.46
N VAL A 13 -12.84 4.40 -10.49
CA VAL A 13 -13.99 5.30 -10.24
C VAL A 13 -13.50 6.61 -9.61
N ILE A 14 -12.52 6.51 -8.71
CA ILE A 14 -11.88 7.69 -8.11
C ILE A 14 -10.46 7.75 -8.66
N PRO A 15 -10.02 8.91 -9.20
CA PRO A 15 -8.69 9.04 -9.77
C PRO A 15 -7.59 8.97 -8.71
N SER A 16 -6.41 8.53 -9.13
CA SER A 16 -5.22 8.47 -8.29
C SER A 16 -3.97 8.67 -9.16
N THR A 17 -2.86 9.03 -8.54
CA THR A 17 -1.57 9.12 -9.24
C THR A 17 -0.91 7.75 -9.18
N LYS A 18 -1.11 6.94 -10.21
CA LYS A 18 -0.62 5.57 -10.26
C LYS A 18 0.89 5.53 -10.49
N VAL A 19 1.58 4.62 -9.82
CA VAL A 19 3.00 4.33 -10.06
C VAL A 19 3.20 2.91 -10.58
N TYR A 20 2.25 2.01 -10.34
CA TYR A 20 2.29 0.64 -10.82
C TYR A 20 0.88 0.05 -10.82
N GLU A 21 0.58 -0.77 -11.80
CA GLU A 21 -0.70 -1.48 -11.84
C GLU A 21 -0.57 -2.77 -12.63
N ASP A 22 -1.20 -3.83 -12.13
CA ASP A 22 -1.40 -5.07 -12.87
C ASP A 22 -2.80 -5.63 -12.53
N ASP A 23 -3.08 -6.87 -12.92
CA ASP A 23 -4.41 -7.45 -12.71
C ASP A 23 -4.76 -7.64 -11.23
N LEU A 24 -3.77 -7.73 -10.36
CA LEU A 24 -3.95 -8.08 -8.95
C LEU A 24 -3.79 -6.92 -8.01
N VAL A 25 -2.93 -5.95 -8.34
CA VAL A 25 -2.57 -4.87 -7.43
C VAL A 25 -2.51 -3.52 -8.13
N LEU A 26 -2.65 -2.47 -7.33
CA LEU A 26 -2.47 -1.09 -7.75
C LEU A 26 -1.58 -0.40 -6.72
N ALA A 27 -0.63 0.40 -7.19
CA ALA A 27 0.17 1.26 -6.35
C ALA A 27 0.00 2.71 -6.80
N PHE A 28 -0.20 3.61 -5.83
CA PHE A 28 -0.46 5.02 -6.12
C PHE A 28 0.12 5.89 -5.01
N ARG A 29 0.35 7.16 -5.34
CA ARG A 29 0.93 8.10 -4.37
C ARG A 29 -0.10 8.54 -3.35
N ASP A 30 0.34 8.62 -2.08
CA ASP A 30 -0.48 9.17 -1.00
C ASP A 30 -0.66 10.67 -1.24
N ILE A 31 -1.89 11.17 -1.08
CA ILE A 31 -2.20 12.59 -1.28
C ILE A 31 -1.72 13.48 -0.13
N ALA A 32 -1.39 12.87 1.02
CA ALA A 32 -0.86 13.57 2.19
C ALA A 32 0.45 12.90 2.61
N PRO A 33 1.51 13.03 1.80
CA PRO A 33 2.72 12.24 2.00
C PRO A 33 3.43 12.58 3.31
N MET A 34 3.93 11.53 3.97
CA MET A 34 4.68 11.61 5.22
C MET A 34 6.19 11.48 4.99
N ALA A 35 6.61 11.34 3.74
CA ALA A 35 8.01 11.26 3.33
C ALA A 35 8.10 11.72 1.88
N PRO A 36 9.31 12.04 1.35
CA PRO A 36 9.44 12.45 -0.05
C PRO A 36 8.88 11.43 -1.03
N THR A 37 9.02 10.14 -0.74
CA THR A 37 8.31 9.07 -1.44
C THR A 37 7.35 8.42 -0.45
N HIS A 38 6.06 8.47 -0.76
CA HIS A 38 5.02 7.83 0.05
C HIS A 38 4.00 7.22 -0.90
N ILE A 39 4.07 5.91 -1.05
CA ILE A 39 3.24 5.14 -2.00
C ILE A 39 2.41 4.14 -1.22
N LEU A 40 1.17 3.93 -1.67
CA LEU A 40 0.28 2.92 -1.14
C LEU A 40 0.17 1.78 -2.15
N VAL A 41 0.34 0.55 -1.70
CA VAL A 41 0.15 -0.64 -2.54
C VAL A 41 -1.05 -1.40 -1.99
N ILE A 42 -2.04 -1.64 -2.85
CA ILE A 42 -3.28 -2.30 -2.45
C ILE A 42 -3.57 -3.50 -3.35
N PRO A 43 -4.21 -4.55 -2.81
CA PRO A 43 -4.82 -5.57 -3.65
C PRO A 43 -6.08 -5.00 -4.30
N LYS A 44 -6.38 -5.41 -5.53
CA LYS A 44 -7.64 -5.01 -6.19
C LYS A 44 -8.83 -5.73 -5.58
N THR A 45 -8.64 -6.96 -5.08
CA THR A 45 -9.63 -7.67 -4.30
C THR A 45 -9.74 -7.03 -2.92
N HIS A 46 -10.94 -6.87 -2.42
CA HIS A 46 -11.15 -6.28 -1.09
C HIS A 46 -10.75 -7.26 0.02
N ILE A 47 -9.73 -6.87 0.80
CA ILE A 47 -9.34 -7.52 2.04
C ILE A 47 -9.33 -6.39 3.06
N PRO A 48 -10.05 -6.50 4.19
CA PRO A 48 -10.19 -5.35 5.10
C PRO A 48 -8.87 -4.92 5.76
N SER A 49 -8.04 -5.87 6.17
CA SER A 49 -6.79 -5.59 6.89
C SER A 49 -5.92 -6.85 6.91
N VAL A 50 -4.77 -6.75 7.60
CA VAL A 50 -3.90 -7.91 7.82
C VAL A 50 -4.67 -9.08 8.47
N ASP A 51 -5.58 -8.76 9.39
CA ASP A 51 -6.41 -9.81 10.04
C ASP A 51 -7.32 -10.54 9.06
N GLY A 52 -7.59 -9.97 7.90
CA GLY A 52 -8.41 -10.59 6.88
C GLY A 52 -7.66 -11.47 5.91
N ILE A 53 -6.34 -11.62 6.07
CA ILE A 53 -5.52 -12.46 5.20
C ILE A 53 -5.74 -13.93 5.58
N THR A 54 -6.01 -14.76 4.57
CA THR A 54 -6.28 -16.19 4.74
C THR A 54 -5.48 -16.98 3.72
N ALA A 55 -5.51 -18.32 3.83
CA ALA A 55 -4.86 -19.19 2.85
C ALA A 55 -5.46 -18.99 1.44
N GLU A 56 -6.72 -18.59 1.35
CA GLU A 56 -7.42 -18.40 0.08
C GLU A 56 -7.03 -17.10 -0.62
N ASN A 57 -6.55 -16.08 0.12
CA ASN A 57 -6.23 -14.78 -0.47
C ASN A 57 -4.77 -14.35 -0.29
N SER A 58 -3.95 -15.14 0.41
CA SER A 58 -2.57 -14.74 0.72
C SER A 58 -1.67 -14.62 -0.51
N ALA A 59 -2.04 -15.24 -1.64
CA ALA A 59 -1.23 -15.15 -2.86
C ALA A 59 -1.09 -13.71 -3.36
N VAL A 60 -2.13 -12.88 -3.21
CA VAL A 60 -2.03 -11.47 -3.63
C VAL A 60 -1.10 -10.69 -2.69
N VAL A 61 -1.02 -11.07 -1.42
CA VAL A 61 -0.10 -10.44 -0.47
C VAL A 61 1.36 -10.78 -0.84
N ALA A 62 1.62 -12.03 -1.20
CA ALA A 62 2.93 -12.43 -1.71
C ALA A 62 3.28 -11.61 -2.95
N HIS A 63 2.33 -11.42 -3.86
CA HIS A 63 2.53 -10.63 -5.06
C HIS A 63 2.84 -9.16 -4.74
N ILE A 64 2.17 -8.59 -3.75
CA ILE A 64 2.47 -7.22 -3.27
C ILE A 64 3.95 -7.12 -2.88
N PHE A 65 4.47 -8.10 -2.13
CA PHE A 65 5.86 -8.09 -1.69
C PHE A 65 6.85 -8.37 -2.83
N GLU A 66 6.41 -8.93 -3.93
CA GLU A 66 7.21 -9.05 -5.16
C GLU A 66 7.25 -7.73 -5.93
N VAL A 67 6.16 -6.96 -5.88
CA VAL A 67 6.04 -5.69 -6.59
C VAL A 67 6.78 -4.56 -5.85
N ILE A 68 6.77 -4.57 -4.51
CA ILE A 68 7.38 -3.51 -3.69
C ILE A 68 8.84 -3.24 -4.07
N PRO A 69 9.73 -4.25 -4.19
CA PRO A 69 11.12 -3.98 -4.58
C PRO A 69 11.24 -3.33 -5.96
N ALA A 70 10.40 -3.70 -6.90
CA ALA A 70 10.41 -3.11 -8.24
C ALA A 70 10.00 -1.63 -8.21
N ILE A 71 8.99 -1.30 -7.39
CA ILE A 71 8.57 0.09 -7.18
C ILE A 71 9.69 0.88 -6.52
N ALA A 72 10.30 0.34 -5.47
CA ALA A 72 11.39 0.99 -4.76
C ALA A 72 12.56 1.30 -5.70
N LYS A 73 12.90 0.37 -6.60
CA LYS A 73 13.96 0.58 -7.58
C LYS A 73 13.61 1.70 -8.55
N ALA A 74 12.37 1.71 -9.05
CA ALA A 74 11.90 2.76 -9.96
C ALA A 74 11.87 4.13 -9.30
N GLU A 75 11.67 4.19 -7.98
CA GLU A 75 11.64 5.43 -7.20
C GLU A 75 13.02 5.82 -6.66
N ASN A 76 14.07 5.08 -7.02
CA ASN A 76 15.45 5.34 -6.60
C ASN A 76 15.64 5.27 -5.07
N LEU A 77 14.97 4.33 -4.42
CA LEU A 77 15.07 4.13 -2.97
C LEU A 77 16.19 3.16 -2.62
N ASP A 78 17.35 3.32 -3.25
CA ASP A 78 18.50 2.43 -3.11
C ASP A 78 19.14 2.47 -1.73
N LYS A 79 18.90 3.53 -0.95
CA LYS A 79 19.41 3.65 0.43
C LYS A 79 18.45 3.05 1.46
N GLY A 80 17.32 2.55 1.03
CA GLY A 80 16.37 1.90 1.92
C GLY A 80 15.01 2.58 1.95
N TYR A 81 14.05 1.84 2.47
CA TYR A 81 12.67 2.31 2.60
C TYR A 81 11.99 1.50 3.69
N ARG A 82 10.84 2.01 4.14
CA ARG A 82 10.05 1.35 5.18
C ARG A 82 8.72 0.91 4.60
N VAL A 83 8.30 -0.30 4.97
CA VAL A 83 6.99 -0.84 4.58
C VAL A 83 6.15 -0.96 5.85
N ILE A 84 4.96 -0.36 5.84
CA ILE A 84 4.06 -0.35 6.99
C ILE A 84 2.67 -0.76 6.53
N SER A 85 2.01 -1.62 7.33
CA SER A 85 0.57 -1.83 7.20
C SER A 85 -0.06 -1.69 8.57
N ASN A 86 -1.06 -0.83 8.68
CA ASN A 86 -1.78 -0.59 9.93
C ASN A 86 -3.02 -1.49 9.96
N CYS A 87 -3.19 -2.22 11.05
CA CYS A 87 -4.32 -3.13 11.23
C CYS A 87 -5.08 -2.73 12.50
N GLY A 88 -6.31 -2.24 12.30
CA GLY A 88 -7.21 -1.91 13.41
C GLY A 88 -7.05 -0.50 13.95
N GLU A 89 -7.96 -0.16 14.85
CA GLU A 89 -8.08 1.19 15.42
C GLU A 89 -6.83 1.65 16.16
N HIS A 90 -6.26 0.78 17.00
CA HIS A 90 -5.08 1.15 17.79
C HIS A 90 -3.83 1.37 16.94
N ALA A 91 -3.80 0.83 15.71
CA ALA A 91 -2.69 1.07 14.78
C ALA A 91 -2.95 2.27 13.87
N GLY A 92 -4.13 2.90 13.97
CA GLY A 92 -4.48 4.06 13.16
C GLY A 92 -4.93 3.72 11.75
N GLN A 93 -5.53 2.54 11.56
CA GLN A 93 -6.08 2.18 10.26
C GLN A 93 -7.34 3.02 9.98
N THR A 94 -7.28 3.89 8.99
CA THR A 94 -8.39 4.79 8.64
C THR A 94 -9.19 4.32 7.44
N VAL A 95 -8.60 3.52 6.56
CA VAL A 95 -9.31 2.93 5.40
C VAL A 95 -9.34 1.42 5.57
N GLN A 96 -10.55 0.86 5.58
CA GLN A 96 -10.76 -0.58 5.83
C GLN A 96 -10.59 -1.39 4.55
N HIS A 97 -9.42 -1.28 3.96
CA HIS A 97 -8.95 -2.02 2.80
C HIS A 97 -7.44 -2.19 2.97
N LEU A 98 -6.97 -3.41 2.96
CA LEU A 98 -5.56 -3.72 3.17
C LEU A 98 -4.67 -2.85 2.29
N HIS A 99 -3.69 -2.20 2.89
CA HIS A 99 -2.73 -1.42 2.14
C HIS A 99 -1.39 -1.38 2.86
N PHE A 100 -0.34 -1.28 2.06
CA PHE A 100 1.04 -1.19 2.54
C PHE A 100 1.60 0.15 2.11
N HIS A 101 2.09 0.92 3.09
CA HIS A 101 2.79 2.16 2.82
C HIS A 101 4.24 1.86 2.47
N ILE A 102 4.75 2.49 1.43
CA ILE A 102 6.19 2.53 1.14
C ILE A 102 6.65 3.95 1.44
N LEU A 103 7.51 4.10 2.42
CA LEU A 103 8.07 5.40 2.83
C LEU A 103 9.56 5.43 2.58
N GLY A 104 10.03 6.45 1.90
CA GLY A 104 11.45 6.59 1.61
C GLY A 104 11.83 7.94 1.08
N GLY A 105 13.06 8.05 0.61
CA GLY A 105 13.58 9.30 0.05
C GLY A 105 14.29 10.18 1.06
N LYS A 106 14.39 9.76 2.32
CA LYS A 106 15.16 10.44 3.37
C LYS A 106 15.49 9.45 4.47
N GLN A 107 16.36 9.84 5.39
CA GLN A 107 16.59 9.06 6.61
C GLN A 107 15.32 9.12 7.45
N LEU A 108 14.70 7.96 7.67
CA LEU A 108 13.53 7.85 8.53
C LEU A 108 13.98 7.69 9.99
N SER A 109 13.10 8.09 10.93
CA SER A 109 13.34 7.94 12.34
C SER A 109 13.55 6.47 12.71
N LEU A 110 14.41 6.19 13.68
CA LEU A 110 14.58 4.85 14.22
C LEU A 110 13.45 4.43 15.15
N GLU A 111 12.62 5.39 15.56
CA GLU A 111 11.43 5.10 16.35
C GLU A 111 10.38 4.43 15.47
N LEU A 112 9.72 3.41 16.01
CA LEU A 112 8.72 2.65 15.28
C LEU A 112 7.29 3.12 15.54
N ALA A 113 7.09 3.92 16.54
CA ALA A 113 5.75 4.43 16.87
C ALA A 113 5.80 5.89 17.34
#